data_4636c6055178fd3847708fc317c39112
#
_entry.id   4636c6055178fd3847708fc317c39112
#
_cell.length_a   1.000
_cell.length_b   1.000
_cell.length_c   1.000
_cell.angle_alpha   90.00
_cell.angle_beta   90.00
_cell.angle_gamma   90.00
#
_symmetry.space_group_name_H-M   'P 1'
#
loop_
_entity.id
_entity.type
_entity.pdbx_description
1 polymer ?
#
loop_
_entity_poly.entity_id
_entity_poly.type
_entity_poly.pdbx_seq_one_letter_code
_entity_poly.pdbx_strand_id
1 'polypeptide(L)'
;YDVFDESRYFQPAKSQRVFAFGGEQLGITICEDVWNDKNYWANRLYERDPVAELVGQGTTLLINISASPYTLGKRALRLEMLQTMARAHRRPVVYVNQVGGNDSLVFDGSSLALTADGRVAAQARSFDEDLVVFETSTSTGDVRPQPADELEVAYLALVCGARDYVRKCGFQKVIIGLSGGIDSAVVASIAVGALGPENVLGVAMPGPFSSAGALRDARRLSENLRINFLVLPIEQVFNAYRLTLRAAFEGR
;
A
#
# COMPACT_ATOMS: atom_id res chain seq x y z
N TYR A 1 -4.39 -15.10 3.38
CA TYR A 1 -3.20 -15.68 3.96
C TYR A 1 -2.58 -14.65 4.92
N ASP A 2 -2.40 -14.96 6.17
CA ASP A 2 -1.65 -14.25 7.22
C ASP A 2 -2.22 -12.91 7.77
N VAL A 3 -3.09 -12.20 7.07
CA VAL A 3 -3.59 -10.89 7.51
C VAL A 3 -5.05 -10.94 7.96
N PHE A 4 -5.88 -11.69 7.23
CA PHE A 4 -7.31 -11.84 7.52
C PHE A 4 -7.63 -13.28 7.91
N ASP A 5 -8.46 -13.44 8.94
CA ASP A 5 -9.04 -14.73 9.36
C ASP A 5 -10.51 -14.76 8.94
N GLU A 6 -10.74 -14.91 7.64
CA GLU A 6 -12.08 -14.85 7.04
C GLU A 6 -12.96 -16.01 7.51
N SER A 7 -12.35 -17.18 7.76
CA SER A 7 -13.06 -18.36 8.28
C SER A 7 -13.74 -18.12 9.63
N ARG A 8 -13.28 -17.11 10.38
CA ARG A 8 -13.86 -16.71 11.66
C ARG A 8 -15.20 -15.99 11.51
N TYR A 9 -15.40 -15.29 10.39
CA TYR A 9 -16.54 -14.40 10.18
C TYR A 9 -17.45 -14.86 9.05
N PHE A 10 -16.94 -15.63 8.09
CA PHE A 10 -17.64 -16.02 6.88
C PHE A 10 -17.68 -17.54 6.71
N GLN A 11 -18.79 -18.04 6.22
CA GLN A 11 -18.92 -19.44 5.83
C GLN A 11 -18.54 -19.56 4.34
N PRO A 12 -17.67 -20.52 3.97
CA PRO A 12 -17.36 -20.80 2.56
C PRO A 12 -18.63 -21.13 1.76
N ALA A 13 -18.70 -20.61 0.54
CA ALA A 13 -19.79 -20.93 -0.37
C ALA A 13 -19.81 -22.42 -0.71
N LYS A 14 -21.00 -23.04 -0.70
CA LYS A 14 -21.16 -24.45 -1.06
C LYS A 14 -21.01 -24.70 -2.56
N SER A 15 -21.31 -23.71 -3.39
CA SER A 15 -21.16 -23.75 -4.85
C SER A 15 -20.93 -22.36 -5.39
N GLN A 16 -20.25 -22.28 -6.52
CA GLN A 16 -20.08 -21.06 -7.30
C GLN A 16 -20.87 -21.14 -8.59
N ARG A 17 -21.16 -19.98 -9.18
CA ARG A 17 -21.90 -19.88 -10.43
C ARG A 17 -21.22 -18.92 -11.37
N VAL A 18 -21.31 -19.22 -12.65
CA VAL A 18 -20.97 -18.31 -13.75
C VAL A 18 -22.14 -17.38 -14.02
N PHE A 19 -21.85 -16.13 -14.34
CA PHE A 19 -22.84 -15.10 -14.65
C PHE A 19 -22.73 -14.69 -16.11
N ALA A 20 -23.81 -14.79 -16.86
CA ALA A 20 -23.85 -14.30 -18.24
C ALA A 20 -24.05 -12.78 -18.25
N PHE A 21 -23.15 -12.04 -18.88
CA PHE A 21 -23.24 -10.60 -19.03
C PHE A 21 -22.46 -10.13 -20.27
N GLY A 22 -23.08 -9.28 -21.12
CA GLY A 22 -22.42 -8.66 -22.26
C GLY A 22 -21.83 -9.65 -23.28
N GLY A 23 -22.37 -10.86 -23.39
CA GLY A 23 -21.83 -11.92 -24.27
C GLY A 23 -20.75 -12.77 -23.62
N GLU A 24 -20.29 -12.41 -22.43
CA GLU A 24 -19.30 -13.14 -21.64
C GLU A 24 -19.97 -14.04 -20.58
N GLN A 25 -19.25 -15.10 -20.21
CA GLN A 25 -19.55 -15.94 -19.06
C GLN A 25 -18.55 -15.57 -17.94
N LEU A 26 -19.00 -14.75 -16.98
CA LEU A 26 -18.16 -14.20 -15.93
C LEU A 26 -17.97 -15.20 -14.79
N GLY A 27 -16.72 -15.59 -14.53
CA GLY A 27 -16.31 -16.30 -13.33
C GLY A 27 -15.81 -15.30 -12.28
N ILE A 28 -16.64 -15.01 -11.27
CA ILE A 28 -16.31 -14.00 -10.24
C ILE A 28 -15.75 -14.70 -9.01
N THR A 29 -14.61 -14.23 -8.54
CA THR A 29 -13.90 -14.69 -7.34
C THR A 29 -13.62 -13.52 -6.41
N ILE A 30 -13.43 -13.78 -5.13
CA ILE A 30 -13.18 -12.76 -4.12
C ILE A 30 -11.86 -13.07 -3.43
N CYS A 31 -10.97 -12.07 -3.43
CA CYS A 31 -9.72 -12.04 -2.66
C CYS A 31 -8.92 -13.35 -2.74
N GLU A 32 -8.91 -14.13 -1.64
CA GLU A 32 -8.12 -15.35 -1.50
C GLU A 32 -8.50 -16.51 -2.42
N ASP A 33 -9.65 -16.48 -3.06
CA ASP A 33 -10.08 -17.52 -4.00
C ASP A 33 -9.04 -17.81 -5.09
N VAL A 34 -8.35 -16.76 -5.59
CA VAL A 34 -7.31 -16.88 -6.62
C VAL A 34 -5.96 -17.33 -6.07
N TRP A 35 -5.76 -17.24 -4.76
CA TRP A 35 -4.53 -17.68 -4.10
C TRP A 35 -4.48 -19.18 -3.82
N ASN A 36 -5.49 -19.91 -4.22
CA ASN A 36 -5.58 -21.36 -4.02
C ASN A 36 -5.50 -22.15 -5.34
N ASP A 37 -5.09 -21.51 -6.44
CA ASP A 37 -4.93 -22.17 -7.76
C ASP A 37 -3.82 -23.23 -7.69
N LYS A 38 -4.19 -24.48 -7.99
CA LYS A 38 -3.30 -25.65 -7.99
C LYS A 38 -2.17 -25.58 -9.01
N ASN A 39 -2.30 -24.75 -10.03
CA ASN A 39 -1.29 -24.61 -11.07
C ASN A 39 -0.11 -23.74 -10.61
N TYR A 40 -0.29 -23.00 -9.53
CA TYR A 40 0.75 -22.14 -8.95
C TYR A 40 1.22 -22.63 -7.56
N TRP A 41 0.27 -22.99 -6.68
CA TRP A 41 0.56 -23.37 -5.31
C TRP A 41 0.64 -24.88 -5.12
N ALA A 42 1.84 -25.39 -4.77
CA ALA A 42 2.03 -26.80 -4.44
C ALA A 42 1.26 -27.21 -3.17
N ASN A 43 1.26 -26.33 -2.16
CA ASN A 43 0.54 -26.52 -0.91
C ASN A 43 -0.63 -25.53 -0.85
N ARG A 44 -1.84 -26.05 -1.00
CA ARG A 44 -3.06 -25.26 -0.96
C ARG A 44 -3.62 -25.18 0.46
N LEU A 45 -4.24 -24.04 0.82
CA LEU A 45 -4.91 -23.90 2.11
C LEU A 45 -6.30 -24.53 2.14
N TYR A 46 -6.97 -24.59 0.99
CA TYR A 46 -8.34 -25.10 0.85
C TYR A 46 -8.38 -26.28 -0.11
N GLU A 47 -9.25 -27.25 0.16
CA GLU A 47 -9.42 -28.42 -0.72
C GLU A 47 -10.01 -28.02 -2.08
N ARG A 48 -10.95 -27.06 -2.08
CA ARG A 48 -11.61 -26.57 -3.29
C ARG A 48 -10.72 -25.60 -4.06
N ASP A 49 -10.87 -25.63 -5.37
CA ASP A 49 -10.24 -24.69 -6.30
C ASP A 49 -11.33 -23.89 -7.00
N PRO A 50 -11.69 -22.71 -6.47
CA PRO A 50 -12.79 -21.90 -6.99
C PRO A 50 -12.63 -21.52 -8.46
N VAL A 51 -11.39 -21.24 -8.89
CA VAL A 51 -11.09 -20.87 -10.28
C VAL A 51 -11.33 -22.05 -11.21
N ALA A 52 -10.80 -23.22 -10.87
CA ALA A 52 -10.99 -24.43 -11.68
C ALA A 52 -12.48 -24.83 -11.78
N GLU A 53 -13.26 -24.68 -10.69
CA GLU A 53 -14.68 -24.94 -10.69
C GLU A 53 -15.45 -24.01 -11.62
N LEU A 54 -15.16 -22.70 -11.61
CA LEU A 54 -15.79 -21.71 -12.49
C LEU A 54 -15.41 -21.93 -13.96
N VAL A 55 -14.14 -22.23 -14.23
CA VAL A 55 -13.69 -22.55 -15.59
C VAL A 55 -14.37 -23.81 -16.13
N GLY A 56 -14.55 -24.83 -15.28
CA GLY A 56 -15.31 -26.05 -15.62
C GLY A 56 -16.78 -25.80 -15.99
N GLN A 57 -17.36 -24.69 -15.54
CA GLN A 57 -18.72 -24.25 -15.88
C GLN A 57 -18.78 -23.38 -17.16
N GLY A 58 -17.66 -23.19 -17.86
CA GLY A 58 -17.63 -22.46 -19.13
C GLY A 58 -17.31 -20.97 -19.01
N THR A 59 -16.66 -20.53 -17.94
CA THR A 59 -16.16 -19.14 -17.80
C THR A 59 -15.35 -18.71 -19.01
N THR A 60 -15.66 -17.54 -19.56
CA THR A 60 -14.89 -16.90 -20.66
C THR A 60 -14.01 -15.76 -20.13
N LEU A 61 -14.39 -15.12 -19.03
CA LEU A 61 -13.65 -14.05 -18.37
C LEU A 61 -13.64 -14.28 -16.85
N LEU A 62 -12.44 -14.39 -16.26
CA LEU A 62 -12.26 -14.44 -14.82
C LEU A 62 -12.14 -13.04 -14.25
N ILE A 63 -12.88 -12.74 -13.19
CA ILE A 63 -12.81 -11.47 -12.45
C ILE A 63 -12.51 -11.77 -11.00
N ASN A 64 -11.48 -11.14 -10.45
CA ASN A 64 -11.20 -11.20 -9.02
C ASN A 64 -11.30 -9.81 -8.38
N ILE A 65 -12.07 -9.71 -7.31
CA ILE A 65 -12.25 -8.50 -6.50
C ILE A 65 -11.51 -8.69 -5.20
N SER A 66 -10.48 -7.89 -4.94
CA SER A 66 -9.53 -8.09 -3.85
C SER A 66 -9.36 -6.87 -2.95
N ALA A 67 -9.08 -7.14 -1.69
CA ALA A 67 -8.43 -6.25 -0.74
C ALA A 67 -7.11 -6.89 -0.28
N SER A 68 -6.17 -7.05 -1.21
CA SER A 68 -4.88 -7.69 -0.96
C SER A 68 -3.88 -6.66 -0.40
N PRO A 69 -3.46 -6.78 0.88
CA PRO A 69 -2.53 -5.84 1.46
C PRO A 69 -1.17 -5.87 0.78
N TYR A 70 -0.54 -4.70 0.71
CA TYR A 70 0.82 -4.56 0.20
C TYR A 70 1.85 -5.08 1.20
N THR A 71 2.80 -5.83 0.69
CA THR A 71 4.09 -6.14 1.33
C THR A 71 5.18 -6.11 0.27
N LEU A 72 6.44 -5.95 0.67
CA LEU A 72 7.58 -5.96 -0.25
C LEU A 72 7.59 -7.26 -1.09
N GLY A 73 7.77 -7.12 -2.41
CA GLY A 73 7.79 -8.24 -3.35
C GLY A 73 6.43 -8.82 -3.74
N LYS A 74 5.35 -8.51 -3.01
CA LYS A 74 4.03 -9.11 -3.26
C LYS A 74 3.43 -8.75 -4.62
N ARG A 75 3.76 -7.58 -5.16
CA ARG A 75 3.29 -7.17 -6.50
C ARG A 75 3.80 -8.11 -7.59
N ALA A 76 5.09 -8.43 -7.56
CA ALA A 76 5.69 -9.36 -8.51
C ALA A 76 5.11 -10.77 -8.37
N LEU A 77 5.02 -11.27 -7.13
CA LEU A 77 4.40 -12.56 -6.80
C LEU A 77 2.96 -12.64 -7.32
N ARG A 78 2.15 -11.61 -7.06
CA ARG A 78 0.76 -11.54 -7.51
C ARG A 78 0.64 -11.55 -9.03
N LEU A 79 1.47 -10.79 -9.73
CA LEU A 79 1.50 -10.76 -11.18
C LEU A 79 1.85 -12.15 -11.75
N GLU A 80 2.90 -12.80 -11.25
CA GLU A 80 3.32 -14.13 -11.68
C GLU A 80 2.23 -15.18 -11.47
N MET A 81 1.59 -15.16 -10.30
CA MET A 81 0.47 -16.04 -9.97
C MET A 81 -0.70 -15.87 -10.95
N LEU A 82 -1.14 -14.62 -11.17
CA LEU A 82 -2.24 -14.31 -12.08
C LEU A 82 -1.92 -14.66 -13.54
N GLN A 83 -0.69 -14.44 -13.97
CA GLN A 83 -0.21 -14.84 -15.30
C GLN A 83 -0.22 -16.36 -15.47
N THR A 84 0.22 -17.10 -14.45
CA THR A 84 0.19 -18.57 -14.45
C THR A 84 -1.25 -19.07 -14.54
N MET A 85 -2.16 -18.49 -13.76
CA MET A 85 -3.59 -18.81 -13.79
C MET A 85 -4.19 -18.55 -15.17
N ALA A 86 -3.93 -17.36 -15.76
CA ALA A 86 -4.44 -17.01 -17.08
C ALA A 86 -4.00 -18.01 -18.16
N ARG A 87 -2.72 -18.39 -18.16
CA ARG A 87 -2.15 -19.38 -19.11
C ARG A 87 -2.70 -20.79 -18.88
N ALA A 88 -2.74 -21.24 -17.64
CA ALA A 88 -3.19 -22.61 -17.30
C ALA A 88 -4.65 -22.83 -17.68
N HIS A 89 -5.50 -21.86 -17.41
CA HIS A 89 -6.93 -21.92 -17.72
C HIS A 89 -7.29 -21.42 -19.12
N ARG A 90 -6.35 -20.77 -19.81
CA ARG A 90 -6.56 -20.15 -21.12
C ARG A 90 -7.74 -19.18 -21.12
N ARG A 91 -7.80 -18.33 -20.08
CA ARG A 91 -8.86 -17.33 -19.88
C ARG A 91 -8.24 -15.98 -19.56
N PRO A 92 -8.80 -14.89 -20.10
CA PRO A 92 -8.46 -13.55 -19.63
C PRO A 92 -8.82 -13.40 -18.15
N VAL A 93 -8.02 -12.59 -17.42
CA VAL A 93 -8.19 -12.34 -16.00
C VAL A 93 -8.25 -10.85 -15.75
N VAL A 94 -9.27 -10.37 -15.08
CA VAL A 94 -9.37 -9.02 -14.55
C VAL A 94 -9.20 -9.10 -13.03
N TYR A 95 -8.18 -8.45 -12.53
CA TYR A 95 -7.90 -8.34 -11.11
C TYR A 95 -8.09 -6.91 -10.64
N VAL A 96 -9.05 -6.70 -9.75
CA VAL A 96 -9.37 -5.39 -9.18
C VAL A 96 -9.00 -5.40 -7.71
N ASN A 97 -8.06 -4.55 -7.32
CA ASN A 97 -7.57 -4.47 -5.94
C ASN A 97 -7.91 -3.13 -5.30
N GLN A 98 -8.22 -3.17 -4.02
CA GLN A 98 -8.39 -1.98 -3.20
C GLN A 98 -7.12 -1.14 -3.21
N VAL A 99 -7.27 0.19 -3.08
CA VAL A 99 -6.17 1.13 -2.87
C VAL A 99 -6.41 1.95 -1.61
N GLY A 100 -5.34 2.31 -0.92
CA GLY A 100 -5.36 3.20 0.24
C GLY A 100 -4.80 2.59 1.51
N GLY A 101 -4.63 3.42 2.54
CA GLY A 101 -4.23 3.03 3.88
C GLY A 101 -5.45 2.79 4.77
N ASN A 102 -5.45 1.73 5.56
CA ASN A 102 -6.48 1.48 6.55
C ASN A 102 -5.87 0.81 7.77
N ASP A 103 -5.89 1.50 8.90
CA ASP A 103 -5.25 1.05 10.14
C ASP A 103 -3.75 0.78 9.91
N SER A 104 -3.27 -0.42 10.18
CA SER A 104 -1.88 -0.84 9.95
C SER A 104 -1.62 -1.37 8.54
N LEU A 105 -2.61 -1.39 7.66
CA LEU A 105 -2.52 -1.96 6.32
C LEU A 105 -2.48 -0.88 5.25
N VAL A 106 -1.73 -1.16 4.19
CA VAL A 106 -1.74 -0.38 2.95
C VAL A 106 -2.10 -1.30 1.80
N PHE A 107 -2.97 -0.84 0.92
CA PHE A 107 -3.39 -1.53 -0.29
C PHE A 107 -2.85 -0.77 -1.49
N ASP A 108 -2.16 -1.45 -2.35
CA ASP A 108 -1.42 -0.84 -3.47
C ASP A 108 -2.26 -0.60 -4.72
N GLY A 109 -3.52 -1.02 -4.76
CA GLY A 109 -4.29 -0.99 -6.00
C GLY A 109 -3.63 -1.87 -7.04
N SER A 110 -2.94 -1.26 -8.00
CA SER A 110 -2.23 -1.98 -9.08
C SER A 110 -3.13 -2.98 -9.81
N SER A 111 -4.41 -2.64 -9.96
CA SER A 111 -5.40 -3.46 -10.66
C SER A 111 -4.96 -3.68 -12.11
N LEU A 112 -5.26 -4.86 -12.67
CA LEU A 112 -4.78 -5.21 -14.00
C LEU A 112 -5.73 -6.15 -14.73
N ALA A 113 -5.60 -6.19 -16.06
CA ALA A 113 -6.21 -7.22 -16.90
C ALA A 113 -5.12 -7.97 -17.67
N LEU A 114 -5.25 -9.29 -17.71
CA LEU A 114 -4.38 -10.20 -18.44
C LEU A 114 -5.14 -10.84 -19.59
N THR A 115 -4.47 -11.00 -20.71
CA THR A 115 -4.93 -11.85 -21.81
C THR A 115 -4.84 -13.33 -21.43
N ALA A 116 -5.48 -14.21 -22.17
CA ALA A 116 -5.45 -15.66 -21.94
C ALA A 116 -4.05 -16.29 -22.01
N ASP A 117 -3.10 -15.64 -22.68
CA ASP A 117 -1.68 -16.02 -22.73
C ASP A 117 -0.84 -15.38 -21.61
N GLY A 118 -1.46 -14.63 -20.71
CA GLY A 118 -0.84 -14.02 -19.54
C GLY A 118 -0.11 -12.71 -19.80
N ARG A 119 -0.32 -12.05 -20.95
CA ARG A 119 0.22 -10.71 -21.21
C ARG A 119 -0.63 -9.67 -20.49
N VAL A 120 0.00 -8.65 -19.92
CA VAL A 120 -0.70 -7.49 -19.34
C VAL A 120 -1.34 -6.69 -20.48
N ALA A 121 -2.66 -6.59 -20.47
CA ALA A 121 -3.46 -5.87 -21.45
C ALA A 121 -3.97 -4.53 -20.93
N ALA A 122 -4.25 -4.42 -19.64
CA ALA A 122 -4.56 -3.17 -18.95
C ALA A 122 -3.93 -3.16 -17.57
N GLN A 123 -3.53 -1.98 -17.08
CA GLN A 123 -2.94 -1.83 -15.75
C GLN A 123 -3.20 -0.43 -15.20
N ALA A 124 -3.80 -0.36 -14.04
CA ALA A 124 -4.05 0.86 -13.29
C ALA A 124 -2.81 1.34 -12.52
N ARG A 125 -2.87 2.57 -12.01
CA ARG A 125 -1.84 3.15 -11.15
C ARG A 125 -1.68 2.36 -9.85
N SER A 126 -0.51 2.51 -9.25
CA SER A 126 -0.23 2.03 -7.90
C SER A 126 -0.44 3.14 -6.89
N PHE A 127 -1.03 2.83 -5.72
CA PHE A 127 -1.24 3.72 -4.57
C PHE A 127 -2.12 4.95 -4.85
N ASP A 128 -2.89 4.92 -5.93
CA ASP A 128 -3.83 5.98 -6.29
C ASP A 128 -5.10 5.38 -6.91
N GLU A 129 -6.22 6.08 -6.79
CA GLU A 129 -7.46 5.71 -7.45
C GLU A 129 -7.32 5.89 -8.96
N ASP A 130 -7.78 4.92 -9.74
CA ASP A 130 -7.71 5.00 -11.21
C ASP A 130 -8.87 4.21 -11.84
N LEU A 131 -9.21 4.61 -13.04
CA LEU A 131 -10.13 3.91 -13.90
C LEU A 131 -9.43 3.58 -15.22
N VAL A 132 -9.30 2.29 -15.53
CA VAL A 132 -8.76 1.81 -16.79
C VAL A 132 -9.79 0.96 -17.53
N VAL A 133 -9.76 1.02 -18.84
CA VAL A 133 -10.66 0.25 -19.71
C VAL A 133 -9.91 -0.94 -20.28
N PHE A 134 -10.52 -2.10 -20.25
CA PHE A 134 -10.06 -3.33 -20.91
C PHE A 134 -11.15 -3.79 -21.88
N GLU A 135 -10.81 -3.84 -23.16
CA GLU A 135 -11.68 -4.33 -24.22
C GLU A 135 -11.47 -5.84 -24.41
N THR A 136 -12.47 -6.64 -24.07
CA THR A 136 -12.37 -8.11 -24.07
C THR A 136 -12.27 -8.68 -25.49
N SER A 137 -12.94 -8.06 -26.45
CA SER A 137 -12.97 -8.53 -27.86
C SER A 137 -11.62 -8.40 -28.55
N THR A 138 -10.84 -7.37 -28.23
CA THR A 138 -9.52 -7.10 -28.82
C THR A 138 -8.38 -7.50 -27.91
N SER A 139 -8.66 -7.78 -26.64
CA SER A 139 -7.67 -8.03 -25.58
C SER A 139 -6.66 -6.89 -25.43
N THR A 140 -7.15 -5.64 -25.50
CA THR A 140 -6.35 -4.41 -25.35
C THR A 140 -6.94 -3.50 -24.29
N GLY A 141 -6.14 -2.58 -23.75
CA GLY A 141 -6.62 -1.63 -22.74
C GLY A 141 -5.57 -0.61 -22.34
N ASP A 142 -5.92 0.21 -21.37
CA ASP A 142 -5.06 1.26 -20.84
C ASP A 142 -3.97 0.67 -19.93
N VAL A 143 -2.71 1.02 -20.19
CA VAL A 143 -1.58 0.65 -19.32
C VAL A 143 -0.96 1.92 -18.75
N ARG A 144 -1.07 2.11 -17.45
CA ARG A 144 -0.47 3.26 -16.75
C ARG A 144 1.01 2.99 -16.42
N PRO A 145 1.82 4.05 -16.33
CA PRO A 145 3.19 3.92 -15.83
C PRO A 145 3.22 3.29 -14.44
N GLN A 146 4.19 2.42 -14.23
CA GLN A 146 4.40 1.75 -12.95
C GLN A 146 5.66 2.29 -12.26
N PRO A 147 5.75 2.22 -10.92
CA PRO A 147 6.97 2.55 -10.19
C PRO A 147 8.18 1.77 -10.73
N ALA A 148 9.34 2.43 -10.78
CA ALA A 148 10.53 1.91 -11.43
C ALA A 148 11.16 0.71 -10.69
N ASP A 149 11.11 0.74 -9.36
CA ASP A 149 11.73 -0.28 -8.50
C ASP A 149 11.00 -0.44 -7.16
N GLU A 150 11.43 -1.42 -6.38
CA GLU A 150 10.84 -1.74 -5.07
C GLU A 150 11.05 -0.62 -4.02
N LEU A 151 12.07 0.23 -4.16
CA LEU A 151 12.31 1.33 -3.25
C LEU A 151 11.30 2.46 -3.47
N GLU A 152 11.02 2.78 -4.74
CA GLU A 152 9.96 3.72 -5.11
C GLU A 152 8.59 3.20 -4.65
N VAL A 153 8.33 1.91 -4.85
CA VAL A 153 7.08 1.26 -4.37
C VAL A 153 6.95 1.39 -2.85
N ALA A 154 8.02 1.12 -2.09
CA ALA A 154 8.01 1.25 -0.63
C ALA A 154 7.75 2.70 -0.18
N TYR A 155 8.39 3.68 -0.85
CA TYR A 155 8.15 5.09 -0.57
C TYR A 155 6.69 5.48 -0.84
N LEU A 156 6.12 5.10 -1.97
CA LEU A 156 4.72 5.37 -2.32
C LEU A 156 3.75 4.70 -1.33
N ALA A 157 4.06 3.50 -0.85
CA ALA A 157 3.27 2.83 0.17
C ALA A 157 3.25 3.63 1.48
N LEU A 158 4.40 4.13 1.94
CA LEU A 158 4.51 4.96 3.14
C LEU A 158 3.76 6.29 2.97
N VAL A 159 3.87 6.93 1.82
CA VAL A 159 3.14 8.16 1.47
C VAL A 159 1.63 7.91 1.49
N CYS A 160 1.17 6.84 0.86
CA CYS A 160 -0.26 6.47 0.83
C CYS A 160 -0.79 6.20 2.23
N GLY A 161 -0.10 5.37 3.03
CA GLY A 161 -0.48 5.06 4.40
C GLY A 161 -0.54 6.29 5.30
N ALA A 162 0.49 7.15 5.25
CA ALA A 162 0.55 8.38 6.03
C ALA A 162 -0.56 9.37 5.64
N ARG A 163 -0.79 9.56 4.34
CA ARG A 163 -1.86 10.42 3.81
C ARG A 163 -3.23 10.00 4.33
N ASP A 164 -3.54 8.73 4.17
CA ASP A 164 -4.86 8.21 4.49
C ASP A 164 -5.09 8.16 6.00
N TYR A 165 -4.07 7.81 6.78
CA TYR A 165 -4.13 7.84 8.24
C TYR A 165 -4.45 9.24 8.76
N VAL A 166 -3.69 10.25 8.33
CA VAL A 166 -3.89 11.64 8.76
C VAL A 166 -5.30 12.13 8.39
N ARG A 167 -5.73 11.89 7.14
CA ARG A 167 -7.05 12.32 6.67
C ARG A 167 -8.20 11.61 7.36
N LYS A 168 -8.11 10.30 7.55
CA LYS A 168 -9.14 9.50 8.24
C LYS A 168 -9.27 9.86 9.72
N CYS A 169 -8.17 10.31 10.35
CA CYS A 169 -8.20 10.85 11.70
C CYS A 169 -8.76 12.29 11.78
N GLY A 170 -9.13 12.89 10.64
CA GLY A 170 -9.71 14.25 10.58
C GLY A 170 -8.67 15.38 10.59
N PHE A 171 -7.38 15.06 10.46
CA PHE A 171 -6.32 16.05 10.39
C PHE A 171 -5.98 16.43 8.95
N GLN A 172 -5.49 17.67 8.79
CA GLN A 172 -5.02 18.18 7.51
C GLN A 172 -3.53 18.53 7.54
N LYS A 173 -2.98 18.76 8.74
CA LYS A 173 -1.61 19.22 8.95
C LYS A 173 -0.91 18.35 9.98
N VAL A 174 0.41 18.27 9.85
CA VAL A 174 1.27 17.54 10.79
C VAL A 174 2.44 18.40 11.26
N ILE A 175 2.90 18.09 12.47
CA ILE A 175 4.10 18.68 13.05
C ILE A 175 5.13 17.56 13.19
N ILE A 176 6.38 17.82 12.76
CA ILE A 176 7.46 16.85 12.81
C ILE A 176 8.65 17.44 13.56
N GLY A 177 9.11 16.74 14.57
CA GLY A 177 10.36 17.06 15.25
C GLY A 177 11.55 16.76 14.36
N LEU A 178 12.32 17.78 13.99
CA LEU A 178 13.52 17.66 13.16
C LEU A 178 14.78 17.68 14.04
N SER A 179 15.41 16.53 14.15
CA SER A 179 16.64 16.35 14.95
C SER A 179 17.91 16.68 14.16
N GLY A 180 17.83 16.85 12.84
CA GLY A 180 18.97 16.89 11.93
C GLY A 180 19.53 15.50 11.57
N GLY A 181 18.94 14.41 12.08
CA GLY A 181 19.28 13.04 11.71
C GLY A 181 18.44 12.51 10.55
N ILE A 182 18.90 11.38 9.97
CA ILE A 182 18.30 10.78 8.78
C ILE A 182 16.85 10.32 9.02
N ASP A 183 16.53 9.78 10.18
CA ASP A 183 15.19 9.24 10.46
C ASP A 183 14.14 10.35 10.40
N SER A 184 14.40 11.49 11.06
CA SER A 184 13.49 12.64 11.00
C SER A 184 13.40 13.25 9.61
N ALA A 185 14.47 13.16 8.82
CA ALA A 185 14.50 13.63 7.44
C ALA A 185 13.61 12.76 6.53
N VAL A 186 13.67 11.43 6.67
CA VAL A 186 12.82 10.48 5.95
C VAL A 186 11.35 10.71 6.31
N VAL A 187 11.04 10.83 7.60
CA VAL A 187 9.67 11.09 8.07
C VAL A 187 9.12 12.40 7.49
N ALA A 188 9.92 13.47 7.48
CA ALA A 188 9.52 14.75 6.89
C ALA A 188 9.28 14.64 5.37
N SER A 189 10.13 13.90 4.66
CA SER A 189 9.97 13.68 3.22
C SER A 189 8.70 12.90 2.88
N ILE A 190 8.38 11.86 3.66
CA ILE A 190 7.14 11.09 3.51
C ILE A 190 5.93 11.98 3.81
N ALA A 191 5.97 12.79 4.86
CA ALA A 191 4.88 13.69 5.22
C ALA A 191 4.61 14.74 4.13
N VAL A 192 5.66 15.30 3.52
CA VAL A 192 5.53 16.22 2.39
C VAL A 192 4.94 15.52 1.17
N GLY A 193 5.39 14.31 0.86
CA GLY A 193 4.79 13.50 -0.21
C GLY A 193 3.31 13.18 0.03
N ALA A 194 2.92 12.99 1.30
CA ALA A 194 1.56 12.63 1.68
C ALA A 194 0.58 13.81 1.70
N LEU A 195 1.02 14.99 2.16
CA LEU A 195 0.13 16.10 2.52
C LEU A 195 0.42 17.40 1.76
N GLY A 196 1.54 17.49 1.08
CA GLY A 196 2.06 18.74 0.52
C GLY A 196 2.87 19.56 1.54
N PRO A 197 3.84 20.36 1.09
CA PRO A 197 4.76 21.09 1.95
C PRO A 197 4.05 22.14 2.84
N GLU A 198 2.95 22.72 2.40
CA GLU A 198 2.15 23.71 3.12
C GLU A 198 1.43 23.14 4.35
N ASN A 199 1.31 21.82 4.43
CA ASN A 199 0.64 21.10 5.51
C ASN A 199 1.61 20.43 6.50
N VAL A 200 2.91 20.68 6.34
CA VAL A 200 3.96 20.11 7.20
C VAL A 200 4.70 21.25 7.91
N LEU A 201 4.79 21.18 9.25
CA LEU A 201 5.61 22.06 10.07
C LEU A 201 6.79 21.26 10.66
N GLY A 202 8.00 21.62 10.28
CA GLY A 202 9.22 21.12 10.92
C GLY A 202 9.55 21.91 12.19
N VAL A 203 9.81 21.22 13.29
CA VAL A 203 10.16 21.86 14.57
C VAL A 203 11.49 21.29 15.06
N ALA A 204 12.51 22.16 15.19
CA ALA A 204 13.74 21.82 15.89
C ALA A 204 13.66 22.28 17.35
N MET A 205 14.02 21.40 18.26
CA MET A 205 13.99 21.63 19.71
C MET A 205 15.41 21.50 20.31
N PRO A 206 16.32 22.45 20.00
CA PRO A 206 17.68 22.35 20.51
C PRO A 206 17.72 22.47 22.04
N GLY A 207 18.44 21.52 22.65
CA GLY A 207 18.76 21.49 24.07
C GLY A 207 20.28 21.61 24.33
N PRO A 208 20.72 21.51 25.57
CA PRO A 208 22.12 21.67 25.94
C PRO A 208 23.10 20.71 25.25
N PHE A 209 22.58 19.55 24.75
CA PHE A 209 23.37 18.51 24.11
C PHE A 209 23.23 18.52 22.58
N SER A 210 22.47 19.45 22.02
CA SER A 210 22.23 19.52 20.58
C SER A 210 23.43 20.17 19.89
N SER A 211 23.93 19.55 18.81
CA SER A 211 25.01 20.12 18.02
C SER A 211 24.51 21.25 17.11
N ALA A 212 25.39 22.24 16.88
CA ALA A 212 25.11 23.29 15.90
C ALA A 212 24.95 22.73 14.46
N GLY A 213 25.59 21.60 14.17
CA GLY A 213 25.43 20.86 12.90
C GLY A 213 24.01 20.36 12.70
N ALA A 214 23.46 19.69 13.70
CA ALA A 214 22.11 19.14 13.64
C ALA A 214 21.05 20.22 13.34
N LEU A 215 21.15 21.40 13.97
CA LEU A 215 20.21 22.48 13.70
C LEU A 215 20.36 23.05 12.27
N ARG A 216 21.61 23.15 11.75
CA ARG A 216 21.85 23.57 10.36
C ARG A 216 21.26 22.58 9.37
N ASP A 217 21.44 21.28 9.62
CA ASP A 217 20.93 20.21 8.74
C ASP A 217 19.40 20.18 8.74
N ALA A 218 18.77 20.34 9.92
CA ALA A 218 17.31 20.44 10.02
C ALA A 218 16.75 21.65 9.24
N ARG A 219 17.42 22.81 9.34
CA ARG A 219 17.04 24.02 8.59
C ARG A 219 17.17 23.79 7.08
N ARG A 220 18.34 23.29 6.62
CA ARG A 220 18.58 23.02 5.21
C ARG A 220 17.58 22.01 4.62
N LEU A 221 17.23 20.98 5.39
CA LEU A 221 16.19 20.03 5.00
C LEU A 221 14.84 20.73 4.80
N SER A 222 14.45 21.57 5.77
CA SER A 222 13.18 22.31 5.69
C SER A 222 13.11 23.23 4.48
N GLU A 223 14.22 23.90 4.15
CA GLU A 223 14.35 24.73 2.94
C GLU A 223 14.20 23.89 1.66
N ASN A 224 14.90 22.75 1.60
CA ASN A 224 14.82 21.84 0.45
C ASN A 224 13.40 21.26 0.25
N LEU A 225 12.72 20.93 1.34
CA LEU A 225 11.35 20.42 1.32
C LEU A 225 10.30 21.54 1.20
N ARG A 226 10.71 22.81 1.29
CA ARG A 226 9.82 23.98 1.24
C ARG A 226 8.75 23.99 2.32
N ILE A 227 9.04 23.43 3.49
CA ILE A 227 8.13 23.38 4.64
C ILE A 227 8.39 24.56 5.58
N ASN A 228 7.36 24.91 6.36
CA ASN A 228 7.55 25.85 7.47
C ASN A 228 8.48 25.24 8.52
N PHE A 229 9.34 26.09 9.10
CA PHE A 229 10.32 25.64 10.09
C PHE A 229 10.31 26.54 11.33
N LEU A 230 10.23 25.92 12.51
CA LEU A 230 10.24 26.60 13.79
C LEU A 230 11.38 26.05 14.66
N VAL A 231 12.08 26.94 15.37
CA VAL A 231 13.08 26.58 16.36
C VAL A 231 12.52 26.92 17.75
N LEU A 232 12.37 25.91 18.59
CA LEU A 232 11.91 26.03 19.98
C LEU A 232 13.00 25.52 20.92
N PRO A 233 13.89 26.39 21.46
CA PRO A 233 14.91 25.97 22.43
C PRO A 233 14.27 25.41 23.69
N ILE A 234 14.67 24.21 24.12
CA ILE A 234 14.10 23.52 25.29
C ILE A 234 14.99 23.63 26.54
N GLU A 235 16.04 24.44 26.50
CA GLU A 235 17.03 24.55 27.58
C GLU A 235 16.41 24.98 28.92
N GLN A 236 15.47 25.94 28.91
CA GLN A 236 14.80 26.39 30.12
C GLN A 236 13.96 25.29 30.74
N VAL A 237 13.19 24.56 29.94
CA VAL A 237 12.38 23.41 30.39
C VAL A 237 13.27 22.30 30.93
N PHE A 238 14.36 21.98 30.24
CA PHE A 238 15.35 21.01 30.68
C PHE A 238 15.95 21.37 32.04
N ASN A 239 16.34 22.62 32.26
CA ASN A 239 16.90 23.09 33.52
C ASN A 239 15.88 23.07 34.65
N ALA A 240 14.60 23.39 34.37
CA ALA A 240 13.53 23.26 35.35
C ALA A 240 13.33 21.81 35.81
N TYR A 241 13.32 20.85 34.88
CA TYR A 241 13.28 19.42 35.23
C TYR A 241 14.49 18.99 36.04
N ARG A 242 15.69 19.40 35.70
CA ARG A 242 16.92 19.10 36.47
C ARG A 242 16.82 19.58 37.91
N LEU A 243 16.33 20.81 38.11
CA LEU A 243 16.14 21.37 39.45
C LEU A 243 15.11 20.58 40.26
N THR A 244 13.96 20.25 39.66
CA THR A 244 12.91 19.48 40.31
C THR A 244 13.34 18.08 40.73
N LEU A 245 14.12 17.42 39.87
CA LEU A 245 14.54 16.03 40.09
C LEU A 245 15.84 15.91 40.92
N ARG A 246 16.51 17.01 41.20
CA ARG A 246 17.84 17.02 41.84
C ARG A 246 17.85 16.23 43.16
N ALA A 247 16.90 16.49 44.05
CA ALA A 247 16.84 15.82 45.35
C ALA A 247 16.59 14.29 45.24
N ALA A 248 15.84 13.85 44.22
CA ALA A 248 15.53 12.45 44.02
C ALA A 248 16.70 11.64 43.44
N PHE A 249 17.65 12.31 42.75
CA PHE A 249 18.80 11.69 42.10
C PHE A 249 20.16 12.13 42.69
N GLU A 250 20.18 12.80 43.84
CA GLU A 250 21.39 13.20 44.52
C GLU A 250 22.20 11.96 44.94
N GLY A 251 23.44 11.86 44.44
CA GLY A 251 24.35 10.73 44.72
C GLY A 251 24.22 9.51 43.78
N ARG A 252 23.48 9.62 42.65
CA ARG A 252 23.38 8.58 41.63
C ARG A 252 24.08 8.97 40.32
#